data_227da6d652b60d278f1392eb8bf75667
#
_entry.id   227da6d652b60d278f1392eb8bf75667
#
_cell.length_a   1.000
_cell.length_b   1.000
_cell.length_c   1.000
_cell.angle_alpha   90.00
_cell.angle_beta   90.00
_cell.angle_gamma   90.00
#
_symmetry.space_group_name_H-M   'P 1'
#
loop_
_entity.id
_entity.type
_entity.pdbx_description
1 polymer ?
#
loop_
_entity_poly.entity_id
_entity_poly.type
_entity_poly.pdbx_seq_one_letter_code
_entity_poly.pdbx_strand_id
1 'polypeptide(L)' 'MEKDERGPLVYSPEEARKLLKISRGLIYEAINTGRIPSIRIGRRILIPRSGLERLLNEGANTQFREDSDTD' A
#
# COMPACT_ATOMS: atom_id res chain seq x y z
N MET A 1 13.60 -5.73 -18.93
CA MET A 1 13.03 -5.93 -18.73
C MET A 1 12.06 -5.55 -19.20
N GLU A 2 11.41 -5.77 -19.39
CA GLU A 2 10.44 -5.53 -19.86
C GLU A 2 9.59 -4.89 -19.15
N LYS A 3 8.81 -4.12 -19.58
CA LYS A 3 7.98 -3.55 -18.91
C LYS A 3 6.84 -4.32 -18.73
N ASP A 4 6.37 -4.51 -17.62
CA ASP A 4 5.14 -5.13 -17.36
C ASP A 4 4.07 -4.22 -17.78
N GLU A 5 3.16 -4.68 -18.57
CA GLU A 5 2.08 -3.84 -19.03
C GLU A 5 1.19 -3.43 -17.91
N ARG A 6 1.19 -4.14 -16.80
CA ARG A 6 0.34 -3.78 -15.69
C ARG A 6 1.02 -2.86 -14.72
N GLY A 7 2.22 -2.41 -15.06
CA GLY A 7 2.96 -1.51 -14.24
C GLY A 7 3.98 -2.22 -13.38
N PRO A 8 4.56 -1.53 -12.43
CA PRO A 8 5.65 -2.11 -11.66
C PRO A 8 5.16 -3.22 -10.75
N LEU A 9 6.08 -4.10 -10.39
CA LEU A 9 5.76 -5.18 -9.48
C LEU A 9 5.76 -4.70 -8.03
N VAL A 10 6.49 -3.64 -7.74
CA VAL A 10 6.57 -3.12 -6.39
C VAL A 10 6.48 -1.61 -6.43
N TYR A 11 6.08 -1.05 -5.32
CA TYR A 11 6.01 0.39 -5.18
C TYR A 11 6.87 0.79 -4.00
N SER A 12 7.41 2.00 -4.05
CA SER A 12 8.05 2.57 -2.88
C SER A 12 6.95 3.09 -1.96
N PRO A 13 7.26 3.39 -0.71
CA PRO A 13 6.25 3.96 0.18
C PRO A 13 5.65 5.25 -0.36
N GLU A 14 6.49 6.09 -1.00
CA GLU A 14 5.97 7.33 -1.56
C GLU A 14 5.00 7.07 -2.69
N GLU A 15 5.32 6.11 -3.53
CA GLU A 15 4.43 5.79 -4.63
C GLU A 15 3.12 5.22 -4.12
N ALA A 16 3.21 4.35 -3.14
CA ALA A 16 2.00 3.74 -2.59
C ALA A 16 1.12 4.78 -1.92
N ARG A 17 1.72 5.71 -1.18
CA ARG A 17 0.90 6.68 -0.50
C ARG A 17 0.19 7.60 -1.48
N LYS A 18 0.82 7.90 -2.61
CA LYS A 18 0.19 8.73 -3.62
C LYS A 18 -0.97 7.99 -4.28
N LEU A 19 -0.78 6.72 -4.52
CA LEU A 19 -1.85 5.93 -5.08
C LEU A 19 -3.03 5.82 -4.14
N LEU A 20 -2.76 5.69 -2.86
CA LEU A 20 -3.81 5.57 -1.88
C LEU A 20 -4.33 6.92 -1.40
N LYS A 21 -3.61 7.98 -1.77
CA LYS A 21 -4.01 9.34 -1.40
C LYS A 21 -4.03 9.53 0.09
N ILE A 22 -3.01 9.03 0.75
CA ILE A 22 -2.89 9.20 2.19
C ILE A 22 -1.61 9.92 2.50
N SER A 23 -1.45 10.34 3.72
CA SER A 23 -0.28 11.10 4.11
C SER A 23 0.91 10.18 4.28
N ARG A 24 2.09 10.79 4.31
CA ARG A 24 3.30 10.03 4.51
C ARG A 24 3.30 9.34 5.87
N GLY A 25 2.83 10.02 6.90
CA GLY A 25 2.76 9.40 8.20
C GLY A 25 1.89 8.17 8.22
N LEU A 26 0.77 8.24 7.51
CA LEU A 26 -0.13 7.11 7.49
C LEU A 26 0.45 5.91 6.75
N ILE A 27 1.16 6.15 5.64
CA ILE A 27 1.71 5.02 4.92
C ILE A 27 2.80 4.34 5.74
N TYR A 28 3.63 5.10 6.44
CA TYR A 28 4.68 4.49 7.24
C TYR A 28 4.10 3.80 8.47
N GLU A 29 3.06 4.35 9.02
CA GLU A 29 2.40 3.69 10.12
C GLU A 29 1.80 2.36 9.68
N ALA A 30 1.15 2.35 8.53
CA ALA A 30 0.55 1.13 8.02
C ALA A 30 1.59 0.07 7.73
N ILE A 31 2.75 0.50 7.22
CA ILE A 31 3.83 -0.44 6.97
C ILE A 31 4.37 -0.99 8.27
N ASN A 32 4.58 -0.12 9.26
CA ASN A 32 5.16 -0.55 10.53
C ASN A 32 4.24 -1.44 11.32
N THR A 33 2.95 -1.25 11.20
CA THR A 33 2.00 -2.07 11.94
C THR A 33 1.60 -3.32 11.18
N GLY A 34 2.14 -3.49 9.97
CA GLY A 34 1.83 -4.70 9.21
C GLY A 34 0.52 -4.66 8.47
N ARG A 35 -0.15 -3.52 8.44
CA ARG A 35 -1.38 -3.44 7.69
C ARG A 35 -1.16 -3.51 6.21
N ILE A 36 -0.01 -3.01 5.75
CA ILE A 36 0.34 -3.07 4.36
C ILE A 36 1.53 -4.00 4.24
N PRO A 37 1.45 -5.05 3.44
CA PRO A 37 2.57 -5.95 3.27
C PRO A 37 3.74 -5.22 2.64
N SER A 38 4.92 -5.46 3.14
CA SER A 38 6.09 -4.82 2.61
C SER A 38 7.28 -5.76 2.73
N ILE A 39 8.28 -5.48 1.92
CA ILE A 39 9.50 -6.25 1.90
C ILE A 39 10.64 -5.29 2.13
N ARG A 40 11.54 -5.63 3.03
CA ARG A 40 12.69 -4.78 3.25
C ARG A 40 13.89 -5.40 2.64
N ILE A 41 14.58 -4.65 1.82
CA ILE A 41 15.82 -5.09 1.22
C ILE A 41 16.82 -3.99 1.49
N GLY A 42 17.78 -4.27 2.34
CA GLY A 42 18.73 -3.27 2.76
C GLY A 42 17.99 -2.15 3.45
N ARG A 43 18.12 -0.96 2.93
CA ARG A 43 17.42 0.18 3.49
C ARG A 43 16.15 0.51 2.77
N ARG A 44 15.83 -0.27 1.77
CA ARG A 44 14.66 0.05 0.97
C ARG A 44 13.45 -0.74 1.42
N ILE A 45 12.33 -0.09 1.35
CA ILE A 45 11.06 -0.73 1.66
C ILE A 45 10.30 -0.82 0.35
N LEU A 46 9.88 -2.03 0.01
CA LEU A 46 9.16 -2.27 -1.23
C LEU A 46 7.79 -2.83 -0.91
N ILE A 47 6.80 -2.32 -1.57
CA ILE A 47 5.44 -2.76 -1.33
C ILE A 47 4.98 -3.55 -2.56
N PRO A 48 4.78 -4.86 -2.43
CA PRO A 48 4.40 -5.64 -3.60
C PRO A 48 3.03 -5.20 -4.10
N ARG A 49 2.94 -5.05 -5.41
CA ARG A 49 1.69 -4.62 -5.99
C ARG A 49 0.58 -5.61 -5.70
N SER A 50 0.87 -6.90 -5.78
CA SER A 50 -0.15 -7.90 -5.52
C SER A 50 -0.64 -7.82 -4.08
N GLY A 51 0.25 -7.55 -3.14
CA GLY A 51 -0.15 -7.41 -1.75
C GLY A 51 -1.03 -6.21 -1.54
N LEU A 52 -0.69 -5.11 -2.22
CA LEU A 52 -1.49 -3.91 -2.09
C LEU A 52 -2.87 -4.11 -2.71
N GLU A 53 -2.93 -4.77 -3.85
CA GLU A 53 -4.20 -5.04 -4.49
C GLU A 53 -5.07 -5.94 -3.63
N ARG A 54 -4.45 -6.95 -3.01
CA ARG A 54 -5.20 -7.83 -2.16
C ARG A 54 -5.75 -7.09 -0.95
N LEU A 55 -4.95 -6.21 -0.37
CA LEU A 55 -5.42 -5.42 0.74
C LEU A 55 -6.62 -4.57 0.36
N LEU A 56 -6.56 -3.94 -0.80
CA LEU A 56 -7.66 -3.11 -1.25
C LEU A 56 -8.91 -3.93 -1.52
N ASN A 57 -8.74 -5.11 -2.07
CA ASN A 57 -9.89 -5.97 -2.33
C ASN A 57 -10.51 -6.44 -1.03
N GLU A 58 -9.68 -6.81 -0.07
CA GLU A 58 -10.21 -7.27 1.20
C GLU A 58 -10.85 -6.12 1.96
N GLY A 59 -10.27 -4.93 1.84
CA GLY A 59 -10.86 -3.78 2.47
C GLY A 59 -12.19 -3.43 1.88
N ALA A 60 -12.34 -3.62 0.58
CA ALA A 60 -13.60 -3.33 -0.06
C ALA A 60 -14.69 -4.29 0.40
N ASN A 61 -14.30 -5.52 0.72
CA ASN A 61 -15.28 -6.48 1.19
C ASN A 61 -15.54 -6.35 2.69
N THR A 62 -14.64 -5.68 3.41
CA THR A 62 -14.80 -5.52 4.84
C THR A 62 -15.46 -4.21 5.10
N GLN A 63 -16.35 -4.15 6.03
CA GLN A 63 -16.93 -2.91 6.28
C GLN A 63 -16.04 -2.14 7.15
N PHE A 64 -15.26 -1.32 6.67
CA PHE A 64 -14.47 -0.51 7.46
C PHE A 64 -15.22 0.58 7.94
N ARG A 65 -15.48 0.88 8.77
CA ARG A 65 -16.20 1.85 9.16
C ARG A 65 -15.55 2.97 9.28
N GLU A 66 -15.53 3.68 8.88
CA GLU A 66 -14.97 4.59 8.96
C GLU A 66 -15.30 5.42 9.46
N ASP A 67 -15.28 5.71 9.88
CA ASP A 67 -15.58 6.45 10.38
C ASP A 67 -15.38 7.48 10.04
N SER A 68 -15.36 7.59 9.51
CA SER A 68 -15.23 8.31 9.12
C SER A 68 -15.23 9.00 8.68
N ASP A 69 -15.23 9.18 8.39
CA ASP A 69 -15.09 9.80 7.95
C ASP A 69 -15.07 10.45 7.70
N THR A 70 -15.07 10.66 7.65
CA THR A 70 -14.99 11.19 7.36
C THR A 70 -14.88 11.89 7.16
N ASP A 71 -14.87 12.21 6.94
CA ASP A 71 -14.79 12.89 6.56
C ASP A 71 -14.79 13.27 6.31
#